data_79f4d032d0b2df4d9d11150be363136b
#
_entry.id   79f4d032d0b2df4d9d11150be363136b
#
_cell.length_a   1.000
_cell.length_b   1.000
_cell.length_c   1.000
_cell.angle_alpha   90.00
_cell.angle_beta   90.00
_cell.angle_gamma   90.00
#
_symmetry.space_group_name_H-M   'P 1'
#
loop_
_entity.id
_entity.type
_entity.pdbx_description
1 polymer ?
#
loop_
_entity_poly.entity_id
_entity_poly.type
_entity_poly.pdbx_seq_one_letter_code
_entity_poly.pdbx_strand_id
1 'polypeptide(L)' 'MSMNYTIPKDPNMLLSYVNMMLRDRYSSFEEFCAVNDADMTGITDKLGAIGYTYDEELNQFK' A
#
# COMPACT_ATOMS: atom_id res chain seq x y z
N MET A 1 13.36 8.82 -13.60
CA MET A 1 13.37 8.59 -13.24
C MET A 1 13.09 8.19 -12.55
N SER A 2 12.92 7.77 -12.40
CA SER A 2 12.80 7.35 -11.87
C SER A 2 12.67 7.02 -10.96
N MET A 3 12.10 6.98 -10.84
CA MET A 3 12.08 6.71 -9.92
C MET A 3 12.46 5.93 -9.23
N ASN A 4 12.65 5.98 -8.88
CA ASN A 4 13.30 5.25 -8.14
C ASN A 4 12.78 4.62 -7.02
N TYR A 5 11.58 4.72 -6.64
CA TYR A 5 10.99 4.05 -5.59
C TYR A 5 10.75 2.64 -5.94
N THR A 6 11.20 1.73 -5.10
CA THR A 6 10.89 0.33 -5.20
C THR A 6 9.93 0.02 -4.08
N ILE A 7 8.71 -0.38 -4.41
CA ILE A 7 7.75 -0.80 -3.41
C ILE A 7 8.27 -2.09 -2.78
N PRO A 8 8.37 -2.17 -1.44
CA PRO A 8 8.92 -3.35 -0.80
C PRO A 8 8.15 -4.61 -1.15
N LYS A 9 8.87 -5.71 -1.32
CA LYS A 9 8.25 -7.00 -1.63
C LYS A 9 7.93 -7.80 -0.39
N ASP A 10 8.67 -7.58 0.69
CA ASP A 10 8.40 -8.25 1.95
C ASP A 10 7.08 -7.76 2.52
N PRO A 11 6.15 -8.66 2.88
CA PRO A 11 4.82 -8.23 3.33
C PRO A 11 4.84 -7.31 4.54
N ASN A 12 5.74 -7.53 5.49
CA ASN A 12 5.80 -6.68 6.67
C ASN A 12 6.31 -5.29 6.33
N MET A 13 7.32 -5.21 5.49
CA MET A 13 7.84 -3.93 5.06
C MET A 13 6.84 -3.23 4.15
N LEU A 14 6.14 -4.00 3.32
CA LEU A 14 5.11 -3.45 2.45
C LEU A 14 3.99 -2.82 3.28
N LEU A 15 3.58 -3.50 4.34
CA LEU A 15 2.54 -2.98 5.22
C LEU A 15 2.92 -1.62 5.79
N SER A 16 4.12 -1.51 6.33
CA SER A 16 4.60 -0.26 6.91
C SER A 16 4.70 0.83 5.86
N TYR A 17 5.22 0.49 4.69
CA TYR A 17 5.40 1.46 3.62
C TYR A 17 4.06 1.98 3.12
N VAL A 18 3.12 1.08 2.84
CA VAL A 18 1.82 1.48 2.31
C VAL A 18 1.06 2.32 3.33
N ASN A 19 1.06 1.90 4.60
CA ASN A 19 0.35 2.66 5.62
C ASN A 19 0.96 4.04 5.84
N MET A 20 2.28 4.15 5.74
CA MET A 20 2.93 5.45 5.84
C MET A 20 2.51 6.36 4.69
N MET A 21 2.46 5.81 3.49
CA MET A 21 2.06 6.59 2.31
C MET A 21 0.60 7.02 2.39
N LEU A 22 -0.27 6.14 2.88
CA LEU A 22 -1.68 6.48 3.03
C LEU A 22 -1.87 7.55 4.10
N ARG A 23 -1.06 7.52 5.15
CA ARG A 23 -1.17 8.52 6.19
C ARG A 23 -0.65 9.88 5.74
N ASP A 24 0.45 9.90 5.00
CA ASP A 24 1.16 11.13 4.73
C ASP A 24 0.91 11.74 3.36
N ARG A 25 0.53 10.93 2.35
CA ARG A 25 0.52 11.43 0.98
C ARG A 25 -0.75 11.18 0.20
N TYR A 26 -1.46 10.11 0.46
CA TYR A 26 -2.59 9.73 -0.36
C TYR A 26 -3.84 9.58 0.47
N SER A 27 -4.97 10.01 -0.08
CA SER A 27 -6.22 9.97 0.66
C SER A 27 -6.95 8.63 0.52
N SER A 28 -6.47 7.74 -0.34
CA SER A 28 -7.05 6.42 -0.49
C SER A 28 -6.02 5.45 -1.06
N PHE A 29 -6.27 4.16 -0.85
CA PHE A 29 -5.41 3.12 -1.40
C PHE A 29 -5.49 3.12 -2.92
N GLU A 30 -6.68 3.38 -3.44
CA GLU A 30 -6.87 3.44 -4.88
C GLU A 30 -6.01 4.55 -5.49
N GLU A 31 -5.98 5.71 -4.83
CA GLU A 31 -5.17 6.82 -5.30
C GLU A 31 -3.69 6.47 -5.26
N PHE A 32 -3.25 5.85 -4.17
CA PHE A 32 -1.86 5.44 -4.05
C PHE A 32 -1.46 4.52 -5.20
N CYS A 33 -2.29 3.53 -5.50
CA CYS A 33 -1.96 2.58 -6.55
C CYS A 33 -1.97 3.23 -7.92
N ALA A 34 -2.93 4.15 -8.16
CA ALA A 34 -3.02 4.81 -9.46
C ALA A 34 -1.81 5.70 -9.71
N VAL A 35 -1.40 6.48 -8.71
CA VAL A 35 -0.28 7.42 -8.87
C VAL A 35 1.03 6.67 -9.05
N ASN A 36 1.20 5.56 -8.34
CA ASN A 36 2.46 4.80 -8.37
C ASN A 36 2.44 3.67 -9.38
N ASP A 37 1.36 3.52 -10.11
CA ASP A 37 1.20 2.41 -11.06
C ASP A 37 1.45 1.08 -10.36
N ALA A 38 0.88 0.93 -9.17
CA ALA A 38 1.09 -0.24 -8.35
C ALA A 38 -0.01 -1.27 -8.58
N ASP A 39 0.32 -2.54 -8.38
CA ASP A 39 -0.63 -3.63 -8.54
C ASP A 39 -1.49 -3.76 -7.29
N MET A 40 -2.68 -3.16 -7.35
CA MET A 40 -3.59 -3.12 -6.22
C MET A 40 -3.94 -4.52 -5.70
N THR A 41 -4.26 -5.43 -6.62
CA THR A 41 -4.61 -6.79 -6.25
C THR A 41 -3.43 -7.51 -5.61
N GLY A 42 -2.24 -7.33 -6.18
CA GLY A 42 -1.04 -7.96 -5.63
C GLY A 42 -0.73 -7.49 -4.23
N ILE A 43 -0.86 -6.19 -3.99
CA ILE A 43 -0.61 -5.65 -2.65
C ILE A 43 -1.66 -6.15 -1.67
N THR A 44 -2.94 -6.12 -2.08
CA THR A 44 -4.02 -6.61 -1.25
C THR A 44 -3.82 -8.07 -0.87
N ASP A 45 -3.41 -8.89 -1.84
CA ASP A 45 -3.19 -10.31 -1.59
C ASP A 45 -2.04 -10.53 -0.62
N LYS A 46 -0.94 -9.81 -0.80
CA LYS A 46 0.21 -9.96 0.08
C LYS A 46 -0.11 -9.58 1.51
N LEU A 47 -0.78 -8.46 1.69
CA LEU A 47 -1.12 -8.00 3.03
C LEU A 47 -2.22 -8.86 3.64
N GLY A 48 -3.13 -9.36 2.82
CA GLY A 48 -4.13 -10.31 3.29
C GLY A 48 -3.51 -11.59 3.81
N ALA A 49 -2.41 -12.02 3.18
CA ALA A 49 -1.73 -13.25 3.59
C ALA A 49 -1.15 -13.15 5.01
N ILE A 50 -0.87 -11.96 5.49
CA ILE A 50 -0.38 -11.76 6.86
C ILE A 50 -1.47 -11.18 7.76
N GLY A 51 -2.73 -11.21 7.31
CA GLY A 51 -3.86 -10.88 8.15
C GLY A 51 -4.30 -9.44 8.14
N TYR A 52 -3.89 -8.66 7.15
CA TYR A 52 -4.25 -7.25 7.07
C TYR A 52 -5.12 -6.96 5.87
N THR A 53 -6.18 -6.17 6.09
CA THR A 53 -7.07 -5.74 5.01
C THR A 53 -7.23 -4.23 5.07
N TYR A 54 -7.58 -3.64 3.94
CA TYR A 54 -7.71 -2.20 3.85
C TYR A 54 -9.00 -1.72 4.52
N ASP A 55 -8.87 -0.74 5.39
CA ASP A 55 -10.01 -0.11 6.06
C ASP A 55 -10.19 1.28 5.43
N GLU A 56 -11.27 1.46 4.69
CA GLU A 56 -11.51 2.72 3.98
C GLU A 56 -11.74 3.89 4.92
N GLU A 57 -12.36 3.64 6.06
CA GLU A 57 -12.65 4.72 7.00
C GLU A 57 -11.38 5.28 7.62
N LEU A 58 -10.45 4.40 7.94
CA LEU A 58 -9.20 4.82 8.55
C LEU A 58 -8.11 5.08 7.53
N ASN A 59 -8.35 4.71 6.27
CA ASN A 59 -7.37 4.81 5.20
C ASN A 59 -6.07 4.11 5.58
N GLN A 60 -6.19 2.87 6.02
CA GLN A 60 -5.03 2.08 6.39
C GLN A 60 -5.35 0.59 6.35
N PHE A 61 -4.30 -0.21 6.24
CA PHE A 61 -4.42 -1.66 6.37
C PHE A 61 -4.30 -2.03 7.84
N LYS A 62 -5.22 -2.85 8.31
CA LYS A 62 -5.22 -3.23 9.72
C LYS A 62 -5.81 -4.61 9.95
#